data_78aaa00c12356934fb1ad99abe69dcdd
#
_entry.id   78aaa00c12356934fb1ad99abe69dcdd
#
_cell.length_a   1.000
_cell.length_b   1.000
_cell.length_c   1.000
_cell.angle_alpha   90.00
_cell.angle_beta   90.00
_cell.angle_gamma   90.00
#
_symmetry.space_group_name_H-M   'P 1'
#
loop_
_entity.id
_entity.type
_entity.pdbx_description
1 polymer ?
#
loop_
_entity_poly.entity_id
_entity_poly.type
_entity_poly.pdbx_seq_one_letter_code
_entity_poly.pdbx_strand_id
1 'polypeptide(L)'
;MIEFPHLAPGAAALANGPNHTRIRAIRSDRWVGFDRARRVLRHLDALCDHPPTTRPPGLAIYGHSGMGKTMLVEKFKRDHLPTINHSTGVESMPVLAITLTSRPTERRIYGQLLMAM
;
A
#
# COMPACT_ATOMS: atom_id res chain seq x y z
N MET A 1 29.50 20.77 3.28
CA MET A 1 28.49 19.87 2.71
C MET A 1 29.20 18.85 1.84
N ILE A 2 28.94 17.57 2.07
CA ILE A 2 29.53 16.49 1.25
C ILE A 2 28.60 16.27 0.05
N GLU A 3 29.15 16.24 -1.15
CA GLU A 3 28.38 15.91 -2.35
C GLU A 3 28.28 14.40 -2.53
N PHE A 4 27.08 13.93 -2.80
CA PHE A 4 26.76 12.53 -3.07
C PHE A 4 26.15 12.40 -4.48
N PRO A 5 26.96 12.42 -5.55
CA PRO A 5 26.45 12.45 -6.92
C PRO A 5 25.64 11.21 -7.33
N HIS A 6 25.80 10.10 -6.59
CA HIS A 6 25.06 8.85 -6.80
C HIS A 6 23.71 8.80 -6.09
N LEU A 7 23.39 9.78 -5.25
CA LEU A 7 22.13 9.82 -4.52
C LEU A 7 21.13 10.77 -5.18
N ALA A 8 19.85 10.40 -5.12
CA ALA A 8 18.77 11.30 -5.46
C ALA A 8 18.78 12.54 -4.54
N PRO A 9 18.33 13.73 -5.00
CA PRO A 9 18.42 14.98 -4.24
C PRO A 9 17.87 14.91 -2.81
N GLY A 10 16.73 14.25 -2.61
CA GLY A 10 16.15 14.05 -1.28
C GLY A 10 17.00 13.15 -0.37
N ALA A 11 17.63 12.13 -0.93
CA ALA A 11 18.53 11.24 -0.19
C ALA A 11 19.86 11.94 0.15
N ALA A 12 20.38 12.77 -0.75
CA ALA A 12 21.57 13.56 -0.52
C ALA A 12 21.36 14.58 0.62
N ALA A 13 20.20 15.23 0.67
CA ALA A 13 19.84 16.13 1.76
C ALA A 13 19.78 15.39 3.12
N LEU A 14 19.20 14.20 3.16
CA LEU A 14 19.17 13.36 4.35
C LEU A 14 20.57 12.88 4.77
N ALA A 15 21.43 12.55 3.83
CA ALA A 15 22.81 12.11 4.09
C ALA A 15 23.66 13.18 4.76
N ASN A 16 23.39 14.45 4.48
CA ASN A 16 24.04 15.60 5.12
C ASN A 16 23.38 16.03 6.45
N GLY A 17 22.27 15.41 6.82
CA GLY A 17 21.55 15.72 8.05
C GLY A 17 22.21 15.14 9.32
N PRO A 18 21.71 15.51 10.51
CA PRO A 18 22.20 15.00 11.77
C PRO A 18 21.97 13.49 11.91
N ASN A 19 22.81 12.82 12.72
CA ASN A 19 22.83 11.37 12.84
C ASN A 19 21.45 10.75 13.18
N HIS A 20 20.68 11.37 14.08
CA HIS A 20 19.36 10.86 14.45
C HIS A 20 18.39 10.85 13.26
N THR A 21 18.43 11.87 12.40
CA THR A 21 17.62 11.95 11.19
C THR A 21 18.04 10.88 10.17
N ARG A 22 19.35 10.69 10.01
CA ARG A 22 19.91 9.66 9.13
C ARG A 22 19.50 8.25 9.58
N ILE A 23 19.64 7.94 10.87
CA ILE A 23 19.25 6.65 11.45
C ILE A 23 17.76 6.41 11.27
N ARG A 24 16.92 7.43 11.53
CA ARG A 24 15.48 7.34 11.34
C ARG A 24 15.12 7.06 9.86
N ALA A 25 15.77 7.75 8.94
CA ALA A 25 15.53 7.55 7.50
C ALA A 25 15.92 6.13 7.03
N ILE A 26 17.03 5.57 7.55
CA ILE A 26 17.48 4.21 7.23
C ILE A 26 16.49 3.15 7.78
N ARG A 27 15.91 3.40 8.95
CA ARG A 27 14.97 2.48 9.61
C ARG A 27 13.53 2.59 9.11
N SER A 28 13.20 3.64 8.36
CA SER A 28 11.86 3.83 7.83
C SER A 28 11.61 2.90 6.64
N ASP A 29 10.39 2.41 6.54
CA ASP A 29 9.95 1.65 5.37
C ASP A 29 10.03 2.53 4.12
N ARG A 30 10.53 1.94 3.05
CA ARG A 30 10.71 2.64 1.78
C ARG A 30 10.16 1.82 0.63
N TRP A 31 9.29 2.44 -0.15
CA TRP A 31 8.80 1.82 -1.37
C TRP A 31 9.89 1.84 -2.46
N VAL A 32 10.15 0.67 -3.02
CA VAL A 32 11.01 0.51 -4.20
C VAL A 32 10.16 0.00 -5.35
N GLY A 33 9.94 0.86 -6.35
CA GLY A 33 9.13 0.54 -7.52
C GLY A 33 9.93 -0.20 -8.59
N PHE A 34 9.97 -1.52 -8.55
CA PHE A 34 10.49 -2.36 -9.62
C PHE A 34 9.37 -2.80 -10.59
N ASP A 35 9.74 -3.22 -11.80
CA ASP A 35 8.76 -3.42 -12.89
C ASP A 35 7.65 -4.40 -12.57
N ARG A 36 7.97 -5.51 -11.90
CA ARG A 36 6.95 -6.49 -11.47
C ARG A 36 5.96 -5.88 -10.48
N ALA A 37 6.44 -5.10 -9.51
CA ALA A 37 5.59 -4.41 -8.55
C ALA A 37 4.67 -3.39 -9.23
N ARG A 38 5.21 -2.58 -10.15
CA ARG A 38 4.40 -1.64 -10.93
C ARG A 38 3.34 -2.32 -11.78
N ARG A 39 3.67 -3.49 -12.34
CA ARG A 39 2.71 -4.29 -13.12
C ARG A 39 1.55 -4.78 -12.25
N VAL A 40 1.83 -5.27 -11.05
CA VAL A 40 0.81 -5.70 -10.10
C VAL A 40 -0.08 -4.54 -9.68
N LEU A 41 0.51 -3.38 -9.36
CA LEU A 41 -0.25 -2.18 -9.01
C LEU A 41 -1.19 -1.73 -10.14
N ARG A 42 -0.74 -1.77 -11.40
CA ARG A 42 -1.61 -1.47 -12.55
C ARG A 42 -2.78 -2.44 -12.69
N HIS A 43 -2.58 -3.73 -12.39
CA HIS A 43 -3.68 -4.69 -12.35
C HIS A 43 -4.67 -4.39 -11.24
N LEU A 44 -4.20 -4.00 -10.05
CA LEU A 44 -5.06 -3.59 -8.95
C LEU A 44 -5.87 -2.32 -9.29
N ASP A 45 -5.24 -1.33 -9.92
CA ASP A 45 -5.92 -0.13 -10.40
C ASP A 45 -7.01 -0.49 -11.41
N ALA A 46 -6.73 -1.37 -12.36
CA ALA A 46 -7.71 -1.83 -13.33
C ALA A 46 -8.90 -2.58 -12.68
N LEU A 47 -8.69 -3.28 -11.57
CA LEU A 47 -9.76 -3.89 -10.80
C LEU A 47 -10.63 -2.83 -10.10
N CYS A 48 -10.04 -1.77 -9.58
CA CYS A 48 -10.78 -0.65 -8.99
C CYS A 48 -11.66 0.08 -10.01
N ASP A 49 -11.16 0.24 -11.23
CA ASP A 49 -11.86 0.91 -12.33
C ASP A 49 -12.88 -0.01 -13.04
N HIS A 50 -12.89 -1.29 -12.71
CA HIS A 50 -13.80 -2.24 -13.33
C HIS A 50 -15.26 -1.93 -12.99
N PRO A 51 -16.17 -1.87 -13.97
CA PRO A 51 -17.57 -1.63 -13.70
C PRO A 51 -18.20 -2.75 -12.87
N PRO A 52 -19.21 -2.45 -12.05
CA PRO A 52 -19.89 -3.46 -11.26
C PRO A 52 -20.54 -4.51 -12.17
N THR A 53 -20.17 -5.78 -11.96
CA THR A 53 -20.68 -6.93 -12.71
C THR A 53 -21.05 -8.05 -11.75
N THR A 54 -21.87 -9.00 -12.22
CA THR A 54 -22.28 -10.16 -11.41
C THR A 54 -21.10 -11.04 -11.01
N ARG A 55 -20.07 -11.11 -11.84
CA ARG A 55 -18.84 -11.85 -11.60
C ARG A 55 -17.63 -10.95 -11.83
N PRO A 56 -17.28 -10.11 -10.85
CA PRO A 56 -16.12 -9.24 -10.99
C PRO A 56 -14.83 -10.06 -11.10
N PRO A 57 -13.85 -9.60 -11.87
CA PRO A 57 -12.53 -10.23 -11.91
C PRO A 57 -11.83 -10.12 -10.56
N GLY A 58 -10.94 -11.08 -10.29
CA GLY A 58 -10.09 -11.09 -9.10
C GLY A 58 -8.63 -11.24 -9.45
N LEU A 59 -7.75 -10.91 -8.53
CA LEU A 59 -6.31 -11.08 -8.66
C LEU A 59 -5.77 -11.81 -7.45
N ALA A 60 -5.05 -12.92 -7.66
CA ALA A 60 -4.29 -13.59 -6.62
C ALA A 60 -2.81 -13.23 -6.72
N ILE A 61 -2.24 -12.76 -5.62
CA ILE A 61 -0.81 -12.45 -5.50
C ILE A 61 -0.20 -13.47 -4.53
N TYR A 62 0.72 -14.28 -5.02
CA TYR A 62 1.37 -15.30 -4.23
C TYR A 62 2.89 -15.28 -4.44
N GLY A 63 3.63 -15.83 -3.50
CA GLY A 63 5.08 -15.89 -3.54
C GLY A 63 5.65 -16.24 -2.17
N HIS A 64 6.96 -16.46 -2.11
CA HIS A 64 7.66 -16.74 -0.87
C HIS A 64 7.55 -15.56 0.12
N SER A 65 7.72 -15.88 1.40
CA SER A 65 7.81 -14.85 2.45
C SER A 65 8.95 -13.86 2.15
N GLY A 66 8.74 -12.59 2.47
CA GLY A 66 9.75 -11.55 2.24
C GLY A 66 9.86 -11.02 0.80
N MET A 67 8.99 -11.43 -0.12
CA MET A 67 8.99 -10.95 -1.52
C MET A 67 8.31 -9.58 -1.72
N GLY A 68 7.80 -8.97 -0.66
CA GLY A 68 7.19 -7.64 -0.72
C GLY A 68 5.69 -7.61 -0.98
N LYS A 69 4.96 -8.72 -0.80
CA LYS A 69 3.50 -8.78 -0.99
C LYS A 69 2.75 -7.80 -0.09
N THR A 70 3.10 -7.75 1.18
CA THR A 70 2.50 -6.81 2.15
C THR A 70 2.81 -5.36 1.79
N MET A 71 4.01 -5.07 1.33
CA MET A 71 4.41 -3.74 0.87
C MET A 71 3.61 -3.27 -0.35
N LEU A 72 3.25 -4.18 -1.25
CA LEU A 72 2.34 -3.90 -2.37
C LEU A 72 0.96 -3.47 -1.88
N VAL A 73 0.38 -4.20 -0.94
CA VAL A 73 -0.92 -3.87 -0.35
C VAL A 73 -0.88 -2.51 0.36
N GLU A 74 0.15 -2.28 1.18
CA GLU A 74 0.33 -1.01 1.89
C GLU A 74 0.55 0.17 0.92
N LYS A 75 1.29 -0.02 -0.16
CA LYS A 75 1.46 0.99 -1.21
C LYS A 75 0.12 1.30 -1.88
N PHE A 76 -0.63 0.29 -2.26
CA PHE A 76 -1.93 0.44 -2.89
C PHE A 76 -2.94 1.17 -1.98
N LYS A 77 -2.98 0.84 -0.70
CA LYS A 77 -3.79 1.54 0.30
C LYS A 77 -3.42 3.02 0.41
N ARG A 78 -2.14 3.35 0.42
CA ARG A 78 -1.65 4.74 0.49
C ARG A 78 -2.02 5.55 -0.75
N ASP A 79 -2.06 4.91 -1.91
CA ASP A 79 -2.42 5.57 -3.17
C ASP A 79 -3.95 5.78 -3.29
N HIS A 80 -4.75 5.07 -2.48
CA HIS A 80 -6.21 5.07 -2.50
C HIS A 80 -6.78 5.37 -1.11
N LEU A 81 -6.41 6.51 -0.54
CA LEU A 81 -6.90 6.92 0.78
C LEU A 81 -8.40 7.19 0.78
N PRO A 82 -9.09 6.93 1.91
CA PRO A 82 -10.48 7.32 2.05
C PRO A 82 -10.64 8.84 1.93
N THR A 83 -11.72 9.26 1.32
CA THR A 83 -12.06 10.67 1.15
C THR A 83 -13.45 10.96 1.73
N ILE A 84 -13.58 12.12 2.38
CA ILE A 84 -14.85 12.58 2.92
C ILE A 84 -15.36 13.72 2.04
N ASN A 85 -16.57 13.57 1.54
CA ASN A 85 -17.26 14.68 0.88
C ASN A 85 -17.88 15.59 1.95
N HIS A 86 -17.24 16.72 2.21
CA HIS A 86 -17.67 17.66 3.26
C HIS A 86 -19.06 18.28 3.02
N SER A 87 -19.57 18.26 1.78
CA SER A 87 -20.90 18.78 1.46
C SER A 87 -22.02 17.80 1.74
N THR A 88 -21.76 16.50 1.60
CA THR A 88 -22.77 15.43 1.78
C THR A 88 -22.53 14.60 3.05
N GLY A 89 -21.35 14.72 3.67
CA GLY A 89 -20.93 13.90 4.80
C GLY A 89 -20.66 12.43 4.44
N VAL A 90 -20.66 12.09 3.16
CA VAL A 90 -20.41 10.72 2.69
C VAL A 90 -18.93 10.45 2.65
N GLU A 91 -18.50 9.38 3.35
CA GLU A 91 -17.16 8.86 3.28
C GLU A 91 -17.05 7.84 2.14
N SER A 92 -16.04 8.00 1.31
CA SER A 92 -15.68 7.05 0.25
C SER A 92 -14.40 6.32 0.64
N MET A 93 -14.49 5.00 0.79
CA MET A 93 -13.34 4.14 1.07
C MET A 93 -13.11 3.23 -0.14
N PRO A 94 -12.22 3.60 -1.07
CA PRO A 94 -12.02 2.84 -2.31
C PRO A 94 -11.37 1.48 -2.09
N VAL A 95 -10.60 1.30 -1.02
CA VAL A 95 -9.88 0.06 -0.71
C VAL A 95 -10.12 -0.35 0.73
N LEU A 96 -10.65 -1.55 0.92
CA LEU A 96 -10.79 -2.20 2.21
C LEU A 96 -9.82 -3.38 2.29
N ALA A 97 -8.89 -3.36 3.24
CA ALA A 97 -7.91 -4.43 3.44
C ALA A 97 -8.07 -5.08 4.81
N ILE A 98 -8.13 -6.40 4.81
CA ILE A 98 -8.19 -7.21 6.02
C ILE A 98 -7.10 -8.28 6.01
N THR A 99 -6.64 -8.67 7.19
CA THR A 99 -5.70 -9.79 7.35
C THR A 99 -6.45 -10.98 7.93
N LEU A 100 -6.44 -12.09 7.20
CA LEU A 100 -7.08 -13.33 7.65
C LEU A 100 -6.17 -14.08 8.62
N THR A 101 -6.78 -14.70 9.63
CA THR A 101 -6.10 -15.63 10.54
C THR A 101 -5.83 -16.97 9.85
N SER A 102 -4.97 -17.81 10.44
CA SER A 102 -4.62 -19.14 9.91
C SER A 102 -5.82 -20.09 9.77
N ARG A 103 -6.88 -19.86 10.53
CA ARG A 103 -8.14 -20.61 10.44
C ARG A 103 -9.31 -19.62 10.32
N PRO A 104 -9.52 -19.05 9.12
CA PRO A 104 -10.60 -18.10 8.90
C PRO A 104 -11.95 -18.82 8.95
N THR A 105 -12.92 -18.22 9.68
CA THR A 105 -14.35 -18.60 9.63
C THR A 105 -15.12 -17.44 9.05
N GLU A 106 -16.30 -17.70 8.45
CA GLU A 106 -17.16 -16.66 7.92
C GLU A 106 -17.44 -15.55 8.95
N ARG A 107 -17.76 -15.94 10.17
CA ARG A 107 -18.01 -15.00 11.27
C ARG A 107 -16.79 -14.09 11.54
N ARG A 108 -15.57 -14.64 11.51
CA ARG A 108 -14.34 -13.85 11.72
C ARG A 108 -14.09 -12.92 10.55
N ILE A 109 -14.31 -13.36 9.33
CA ILE A 109 -14.15 -12.53 8.12
C ILE A 109 -15.12 -11.35 8.16
N TYR A 110 -16.41 -11.59 8.43
CA TYR A 110 -17.40 -10.52 8.56
C TYR A 110 -17.08 -9.57 9.72
N GLY A 111 -16.62 -10.07 10.85
CA GLY A 111 -16.20 -9.25 11.98
C GLY A 111 -15.02 -8.33 11.62
N GLN A 112 -14.01 -8.84 10.91
CA GLN A 112 -12.88 -8.03 10.45
C GLN A 112 -13.28 -6.99 9.40
N LEU A 113 -14.19 -7.33 8.48
CA LEU A 113 -14.72 -6.37 7.51
C LEU A 113 -15.45 -5.22 8.20
N LEU A 114 -16.31 -5.52 9.16
CA LEU A 114 -17.04 -4.50 9.92
C LEU A 114 -16.12 -3.61 10.76
N MET A 115 -15.03 -4.16 11.31
CA MET A 115 -14.05 -3.37 12.07
C MET A 115 -13.17 -2.49 11.18
N ALA A 116 -13.01 -2.85 9.92
CA ALA A 116 -12.16 -2.12 8.99
C ALA A 116 -12.92 -1.00 8.25
N MET A 117 -14.25 -0.99 8.32
CA MET A 117 -15.11 0.06 7.78
C MET A 117 -15.23 1.23 8.76
#